data_211bb43e8f28f437efa8ae0c937a599e
#
_entry.id   211bb43e8f28f437efa8ae0c937a599e
#
_cell.length_a   1.000
_cell.length_b   1.000
_cell.length_c   1.000
_cell.angle_alpha   90.00
_cell.angle_beta   90.00
_cell.angle_gamma   90.00
#
_symmetry.space_group_name_H-M   'P 1'
#
loop_
_entity.id
_entity.type
_entity.pdbx_description
1 polymer ?
#
loop_
_entity_poly.entity_id
_entity_poly.type
_entity_poly.pdbx_seq_one_letter_code
_entity_poly.pdbx_strand_id
1 'polypeptide(L)'
;HKEYRRQRQMCIRDSCDTIDVTINEDNSITVIDNGRGIPVGINHKAGIPAVEVVFTILHAGGKFGGGGYKVSGGLHGVGASVVNALSNWLEVEICQGGKVYKQRYERGHVCYALKEIGTCPMEKTGTKVTFLPDDTIFTETTVYDFDVLKRRLREMAFLTKGLRIILRDNRTEEETSLEGGSVVDSVAAEAMSTEHEKKQISELLQSCLLYTSPS
;
A
#
# COMPACT_ATOMS: atom_id res chain seq x y z
N HIS A 1 8.90 30.13 17.69
CA HIS A 1 7.46 29.83 17.41
C HIS A 1 7.15 29.54 15.93
N LYS A 2 7.90 30.08 14.95
CA LYS A 2 7.69 29.80 13.52
C LYS A 2 8.27 28.44 13.09
N GLU A 3 9.39 28.01 13.66
CA GLU A 3 9.99 26.69 13.40
C GLU A 3 9.14 25.56 13.96
N TYR A 4 8.59 25.68 15.16
CA TYR A 4 7.66 24.71 15.73
C TYR A 4 6.38 24.56 14.91
N ARG A 5 5.88 25.63 14.30
CA ARG A 5 4.73 25.57 13.39
C ARG A 5 5.08 24.87 12.07
N ARG A 6 6.28 25.10 11.54
CA ARG A 6 6.76 24.40 10.33
C ARG A 6 7.01 22.92 10.57
N GLN A 7 7.63 22.54 11.70
CA GLN A 7 7.80 21.15 12.10
C GLN A 7 6.46 20.46 12.34
N ARG A 8 5.50 21.12 12.98
CA ARG A 8 4.15 20.56 13.20
C ARG A 8 3.35 20.43 11.90
N GLN A 9 3.50 21.36 10.96
CA GLN A 9 2.92 21.26 9.62
C GLN A 9 3.60 20.19 8.77
N MET A 10 4.91 19.99 8.87
CA MET A 10 5.62 18.88 8.23
C MET A 10 5.17 17.52 8.81
N CYS A 11 5.05 17.38 10.13
CA CYS A 11 4.57 16.15 10.76
C CYS A 11 3.12 15.80 10.38
N ILE A 12 2.25 16.80 10.18
CA ILE A 12 0.85 16.58 9.75
C ILE A 12 0.78 16.20 8.27
N ARG A 13 1.71 16.67 7.43
CA ARG A 13 1.77 16.33 5.99
C ARG A 13 2.42 14.97 5.72
N ASP A 14 3.13 14.40 6.68
CA ASP A 14 3.89 13.16 6.53
C ASP A 14 3.09 11.91 6.97
N SER A 15 1.96 12.08 7.64
CA SER A 15 1.14 10.96 8.12
C SER A 15 -0.01 10.67 7.16
N CYS A 16 -0.03 9.47 6.61
CA CYS A 16 -1.22 8.89 5.99
C CYS A 16 -2.24 8.63 7.10
N ASP A 17 -3.45 9.14 6.96
CA ASP A 17 -4.57 8.88 7.87
C ASP A 17 -5.69 8.09 7.22
N THR A 18 -5.66 7.95 5.89
CA THR A 18 -6.70 7.26 5.14
C THR A 18 -6.08 6.36 4.07
N ILE A 19 -6.50 5.10 4.07
CA ILE A 19 -6.17 4.10 3.04
C ILE A 19 -7.49 3.59 2.47
N ASP A 20 -7.59 3.61 1.15
CA ASP A 20 -8.73 3.08 0.40
C ASP A 20 -8.27 1.81 -0.33
N VAL A 21 -8.95 0.70 -0.07
CA VAL A 21 -8.69 -0.61 -0.68
C VAL A 21 -9.91 -1.02 -1.48
N THR A 22 -9.73 -1.25 -2.77
CA THR A 22 -10.83 -1.63 -3.67
C THR A 22 -10.51 -2.93 -4.39
N ILE A 23 -11.39 -3.91 -4.28
CA ILE A 23 -11.40 -5.08 -5.15
C ILE A 23 -12.13 -4.66 -6.43
N ASN A 24 -11.43 -4.67 -7.55
CA ASN A 24 -11.99 -4.29 -8.84
C ASN A 24 -12.77 -5.45 -9.48
N GLU A 25 -13.59 -5.15 -10.51
CA GLU A 25 -14.40 -6.13 -11.23
C GLU A 25 -13.55 -7.24 -11.88
N ASP A 26 -12.34 -6.89 -12.35
CA ASP A 26 -11.36 -7.81 -12.94
C ASP A 26 -10.57 -8.61 -11.89
N ASN A 27 -10.96 -8.51 -10.61
CA ASN A 27 -10.28 -9.12 -9.49
C ASN A 27 -8.85 -8.59 -9.25
N SER A 28 -8.49 -7.44 -9.82
CA SER A 28 -7.32 -6.70 -9.35
C SER A 28 -7.62 -5.97 -8.06
N ILE A 29 -6.58 -5.60 -7.30
CA ILE A 29 -6.73 -4.75 -6.11
C ILE A 29 -6.12 -3.39 -6.37
N THR A 30 -6.85 -2.35 -5.98
CA THR A 30 -6.36 -0.98 -5.92
C THR A 30 -6.23 -0.55 -4.47
N VAL A 31 -5.05 -0.03 -4.10
CA VAL A 31 -4.77 0.57 -2.80
C VAL A 31 -4.38 2.02 -3.01
N ILE A 32 -5.07 2.94 -2.36
CA ILE A 32 -4.80 4.38 -2.43
C ILE A 32 -4.53 4.88 -1.02
N ASP A 33 -3.42 5.58 -0.85
CA ASP A 33 -3.12 6.32 0.38
C ASP A 33 -3.08 7.83 0.14
N ASN A 34 -3.26 8.59 1.20
CA ASN A 34 -3.12 10.05 1.21
C ASN A 34 -1.82 10.52 1.90
N GLY A 35 -0.83 9.65 2.00
CA GLY A 35 0.48 9.97 2.55
C GLY A 35 1.30 10.90 1.65
N ARG A 36 2.59 11.04 1.95
CA ARG A 36 3.51 11.90 1.17
C ARG A 36 3.80 11.41 -0.25
N GLY A 37 3.41 10.19 -0.59
CA GLY A 37 3.77 9.51 -1.83
C GLY A 37 5.18 8.91 -1.80
N ILE A 38 5.40 7.87 -2.60
CA ILE A 38 6.73 7.28 -2.80
C ILE A 38 7.61 8.30 -3.52
N PRO A 39 8.89 8.51 -3.10
CA PRO A 39 9.78 9.44 -3.78
C PRO A 39 9.98 9.07 -5.26
N VAL A 40 9.89 10.07 -6.14
CA VAL A 40 10.05 9.92 -7.60
C VAL A 40 11.47 10.24 -8.09
N GLY A 41 12.29 10.87 -7.24
CA GLY A 41 13.68 11.23 -7.56
C GLY A 41 14.59 10.01 -7.71
N ILE A 42 15.77 10.24 -8.30
CA ILE A 42 16.79 9.20 -8.45
C ILE A 42 17.37 8.83 -7.09
N ASN A 43 17.40 7.54 -6.80
CA ASN A 43 18.13 7.02 -5.64
C ASN A 43 19.63 6.99 -5.97
N HIS A 44 20.42 7.82 -5.27
CA HIS A 44 21.84 7.98 -5.54
C HIS A 44 22.67 6.68 -5.39
N LYS A 45 22.21 5.73 -4.57
CA LYS A 45 22.92 4.46 -4.36
C LYS A 45 22.64 3.46 -5.47
N ALA A 46 21.39 3.44 -5.98
CA ALA A 46 20.98 2.48 -7.00
C ALA A 46 21.06 3.05 -8.43
N GLY A 47 21.14 4.37 -8.59
CA GLY A 47 21.18 5.04 -9.90
C GLY A 47 19.87 5.01 -10.68
N ILE A 48 18.78 4.55 -10.06
CA ILE A 48 17.44 4.42 -10.66
C ILE A 48 16.40 5.19 -9.81
N PRO A 49 15.19 5.46 -10.33
CA PRO A 49 14.13 6.11 -9.56
C PRO A 49 13.85 5.38 -8.23
N ALA A 50 13.60 6.15 -7.16
CA ALA A 50 13.37 5.55 -5.84
C ALA A 50 12.14 4.64 -5.82
N VAL A 51 11.09 4.95 -6.59
CA VAL A 51 9.92 4.08 -6.76
C VAL A 51 10.30 2.72 -7.35
N GLU A 52 11.20 2.70 -8.33
CA GLU A 52 11.67 1.47 -8.95
C GLU A 52 12.48 0.62 -7.96
N VAL A 53 13.34 1.26 -7.15
CA VAL A 53 14.06 0.60 -6.04
C VAL A 53 13.09 -0.09 -5.09
N VAL A 54 11.98 0.58 -4.73
CA VAL A 54 10.96 0.06 -3.82
C VAL A 54 10.30 -1.21 -4.32
N PHE A 55 9.99 -1.26 -5.61
CA PHE A 55 9.24 -2.38 -6.20
C PHE A 55 10.12 -3.48 -6.79
N THR A 56 11.42 -3.26 -7.00
CA THR A 56 12.30 -4.25 -7.65
C THR A 56 13.45 -4.76 -6.79
N ILE A 57 13.83 -4.03 -5.73
CA ILE A 57 14.98 -4.41 -4.91
C ILE A 57 14.50 -4.88 -3.53
N LEU A 58 14.89 -6.10 -3.16
CA LEU A 58 14.65 -6.64 -1.82
C LEU A 58 15.44 -5.83 -0.77
N HIS A 59 14.86 -5.66 0.41
CA HIS A 59 15.46 -4.94 1.54
C HIS A 59 15.81 -3.47 1.27
N ALA A 60 15.28 -2.89 0.21
CA ALA A 60 15.53 -1.50 -0.17
C ALA A 60 14.61 -0.48 0.54
N GLY A 61 13.82 -0.92 1.51
CA GLY A 61 12.90 -0.07 2.24
C GLY A 61 13.62 1.07 2.95
N GLY A 62 13.16 2.31 2.77
CA GLY A 62 13.70 3.53 3.38
C GLY A 62 13.64 3.57 4.92
N LYS A 63 13.21 2.47 5.54
CA LYS A 63 13.10 2.27 6.99
C LYS A 63 14.45 1.93 7.66
N PHE A 64 15.48 1.60 6.90
CA PHE A 64 16.78 1.13 7.41
C PHE A 64 17.88 2.18 7.43
N GLY A 65 17.58 3.46 7.27
CA GLY A 65 18.62 4.49 7.16
C GLY A 65 18.25 5.86 7.71
N GLY A 66 17.80 5.94 8.96
CA GLY A 66 17.73 7.23 9.67
C GLY A 66 16.36 7.91 9.65
N GLY A 67 15.66 7.83 10.77
CA GLY A 67 14.79 8.90 11.28
C GLY A 67 13.43 9.17 10.61
N GLY A 68 13.04 8.46 9.57
CA GLY A 68 11.83 8.77 8.82
C GLY A 68 10.55 8.10 9.30
N TYR A 69 10.63 7.01 10.04
CA TYR A 69 9.47 6.23 10.45
C TYR A 69 9.55 5.82 11.92
N LYS A 70 8.66 6.33 12.75
CA LYS A 70 8.61 6.02 14.20
C LYS A 70 7.96 4.68 14.51
N VAL A 71 7.00 4.25 13.70
CA VAL A 71 6.32 2.96 13.82
C VAL A 71 6.18 2.37 12.42
N SER A 72 6.52 1.11 12.25
CA SER A 72 6.43 0.41 10.98
C SER A 72 6.09 -1.04 11.23
N GLY A 73 4.95 -1.48 10.73
CA GLY A 73 4.54 -2.89 10.81
C GLY A 73 5.38 -3.84 9.96
N GLY A 74 6.15 -3.31 9.00
CA GLY A 74 7.04 -4.10 8.15
C GLY A 74 8.47 -4.12 8.67
N LEU A 75 8.96 -5.29 9.08
CA LEU A 75 10.29 -5.45 9.66
C LEU A 75 11.40 -5.67 8.61
N HIS A 76 11.05 -6.11 7.39
CA HIS A 76 12.02 -6.63 6.43
C HIS A 76 12.21 -5.77 5.18
N GLY A 77 11.34 -4.78 4.90
CA GLY A 77 11.46 -3.90 3.73
C GLY A 77 11.33 -4.62 2.38
N VAL A 78 10.58 -5.72 2.34
CA VAL A 78 10.41 -6.56 1.14
C VAL A 78 8.99 -6.54 0.57
N GLY A 79 8.04 -5.96 1.30
CA GLY A 79 6.63 -6.08 0.97
C GLY A 79 6.26 -5.67 -0.45
N ALA A 80 6.60 -4.46 -0.85
CA ALA A 80 6.25 -3.94 -2.17
C ALA A 80 6.92 -4.75 -3.31
N SER A 81 8.17 -5.14 -3.14
CA SER A 81 8.89 -5.94 -4.14
C SER A 81 8.34 -7.36 -4.25
N VAL A 82 7.89 -7.96 -3.14
CA VAL A 82 7.22 -9.27 -3.15
C VAL A 82 5.88 -9.19 -3.85
N VAL A 83 5.04 -8.18 -3.54
CA VAL A 83 3.77 -7.95 -4.26
C VAL A 83 4.02 -7.83 -5.76
N ASN A 84 5.01 -7.05 -6.17
CA ASN A 84 5.36 -6.91 -7.58
C ASN A 84 5.77 -8.24 -8.22
N ALA A 85 6.62 -9.01 -7.55
CA ALA A 85 7.10 -10.30 -8.05
C ALA A 85 5.99 -11.35 -8.18
N LEU A 86 4.97 -11.30 -7.32
CA LEU A 86 3.83 -12.23 -7.29
C LEU A 86 2.63 -11.74 -8.10
N SER A 87 2.74 -10.62 -8.79
CA SER A 87 1.68 -10.05 -9.62
C SER A 87 1.93 -10.32 -11.10
N ASN A 88 0.88 -10.65 -11.82
CA ASN A 88 0.88 -10.69 -13.29
C ASN A 88 1.26 -9.31 -13.82
N TRP A 89 0.63 -8.25 -13.27
CA TRP A 89 1.02 -6.87 -13.49
C TRP A 89 0.77 -6.03 -12.23
N LEU A 90 1.55 -4.96 -12.09
CA LEU A 90 1.41 -3.95 -11.06
C LEU A 90 1.61 -2.56 -11.68
N GLU A 91 0.73 -1.62 -11.34
CA GLU A 91 0.84 -0.21 -11.69
C GLU A 91 0.93 0.64 -10.44
N VAL A 92 1.84 1.58 -10.44
CA VAL A 92 1.94 2.60 -9.39
C VAL A 92 1.72 3.98 -9.98
N GLU A 93 0.85 4.76 -9.34
CA GLU A 93 0.63 6.18 -9.61
C GLU A 93 0.97 6.98 -8.36
N ILE A 94 1.73 8.06 -8.52
CA ILE A 94 2.22 8.88 -7.40
C ILE A 94 1.85 10.32 -7.65
N CYS A 95 1.07 10.92 -6.72
CA CYS A 95 0.83 12.35 -6.67
C CYS A 95 1.89 13.01 -5.79
N GLN A 96 2.73 13.85 -6.36
CA GLN A 96 3.75 14.58 -5.61
C GLN A 96 4.17 15.86 -6.35
N GLY A 97 4.24 16.99 -5.61
CA GLY A 97 4.71 18.27 -6.18
C GLY A 97 3.86 18.81 -7.33
N GLY A 98 2.54 18.60 -7.29
CA GLY A 98 1.61 19.05 -8.34
C GLY A 98 1.58 18.18 -9.60
N LYS A 99 2.29 17.05 -9.59
CA LYS A 99 2.42 16.15 -10.75
C LYS A 99 1.96 14.74 -10.39
N VAL A 100 1.50 14.02 -11.41
CA VAL A 100 1.17 12.60 -11.31
C VAL A 100 2.18 11.82 -12.12
N TYR A 101 2.84 10.89 -11.48
CA TYR A 101 3.80 9.98 -12.09
C TYR A 101 3.23 8.58 -12.14
N LYS A 102 3.59 7.80 -13.17
CA LYS A 102 3.14 6.41 -13.34
C LYS A 102 4.28 5.53 -13.80
N GLN A 103 4.31 4.30 -13.25
CA GLN A 103 5.17 3.21 -13.70
C GLN A 103 4.40 1.90 -13.65
N ARG A 104 4.69 0.99 -14.59
CA ARG A 104 4.09 -0.33 -14.68
C ARG A 104 5.17 -1.40 -14.62
N TYR A 105 4.81 -2.50 -13.99
CA TYR A 105 5.62 -3.70 -13.84
C TYR A 105 4.81 -4.91 -14.30
N GLU A 106 5.51 -5.93 -14.80
CA GLU A 106 4.93 -7.23 -15.13
C GLU A 106 5.85 -8.32 -14.56
N ARG A 107 5.29 -9.17 -13.71
CA ARG A 107 6.02 -10.24 -13.02
C ARG A 107 7.35 -9.77 -12.41
N GLY A 108 7.31 -8.65 -11.71
CA GLY A 108 8.48 -8.06 -11.07
C GLY A 108 9.38 -7.20 -11.97
N HIS A 109 9.19 -7.22 -13.29
CA HIS A 109 10.02 -6.48 -14.24
C HIS A 109 9.42 -5.15 -14.63
N VAL A 110 10.26 -4.12 -14.77
CA VAL A 110 9.86 -2.78 -15.21
C VAL A 110 9.45 -2.82 -16.69
N CYS A 111 8.24 -2.38 -17.02
CA CYS A 111 7.76 -2.31 -18.42
C CYS A 111 8.25 -1.05 -19.13
N TYR A 112 8.30 0.08 -18.39
CA TYR A 112 8.77 1.37 -18.93
C TYR A 112 9.27 2.27 -17.79
N ALA A 113 10.13 3.22 -18.13
CA ALA A 113 10.65 4.21 -17.19
C ALA A 113 9.50 5.03 -16.56
N LEU A 114 9.71 5.50 -15.31
CA LEU A 114 8.77 6.38 -14.65
C LEU A 114 8.39 7.57 -15.54
N LYS A 115 7.09 7.80 -15.73
CA LYS A 115 6.54 8.84 -16.62
C LYS A 115 5.69 9.82 -15.82
N GLU A 116 5.79 11.10 -16.14
CA GLU A 116 4.80 12.10 -15.77
C GLU A 116 3.57 11.92 -16.72
N ILE A 117 2.39 11.69 -16.14
CA ILE A 117 1.17 11.43 -16.89
C ILE A 117 0.12 12.52 -16.73
N GLY A 118 0.32 13.46 -15.82
CA GLY A 118 -0.65 14.53 -15.57
C GLY A 118 -0.28 15.41 -14.40
N THR A 119 -1.22 16.25 -13.99
CA THR A 119 -1.09 17.16 -12.87
C THR A 119 -2.10 16.87 -11.79
N CYS A 120 -1.80 17.22 -10.55
CA CYS A 120 -2.69 17.17 -9.40
C CYS A 120 -2.59 18.49 -8.60
N PRO A 121 -3.53 18.79 -7.70
CA PRO A 121 -3.38 19.91 -6.79
C PRO A 121 -2.06 19.83 -6.01
N MET A 122 -1.39 20.97 -5.79
CA MET A 122 -0.08 21.02 -5.11
C MET A 122 -0.11 20.43 -3.69
N GLU A 123 -1.26 20.55 -3.03
CA GLU A 123 -1.46 20.01 -1.69
C GLU A 123 -1.73 18.51 -1.69
N LYS A 124 -2.16 17.96 -2.84
CA LYS A 124 -2.49 16.53 -2.94
C LYS A 124 -1.21 15.73 -3.08
N THR A 125 -1.02 14.81 -2.15
CA THR A 125 0.04 13.81 -2.18
C THR A 125 -0.57 12.42 -1.94
N GLY A 126 0.14 11.38 -2.30
CA GLY A 126 -0.28 10.00 -2.05
C GLY A 126 0.22 9.05 -3.11
N THR A 127 -0.01 7.77 -2.84
CA THR A 127 0.32 6.70 -3.78
C THR A 127 -0.94 5.88 -4.08
N LYS A 128 -1.09 5.50 -5.34
CA LYS A 128 -2.08 4.52 -5.77
C LYS A 128 -1.32 3.34 -6.38
N VAL A 129 -1.56 2.16 -5.85
CA VAL A 129 -1.02 0.91 -6.36
C VAL A 129 -2.18 0.04 -6.82
N THR A 130 -2.13 -0.44 -8.05
CA THR A 130 -3.09 -1.42 -8.57
C THR A 130 -2.33 -2.64 -9.04
N PHE A 131 -2.77 -3.84 -8.67
CA PHE A 131 -2.08 -5.07 -9.05
C PHE A 131 -3.06 -6.23 -9.24
N LEU A 132 -2.68 -7.15 -10.10
CA LEU A 132 -3.40 -8.41 -10.36
C LEU A 132 -2.48 -9.57 -9.96
N PRO A 133 -2.92 -10.49 -9.06
CA PRO A 133 -2.15 -11.68 -8.72
C PRO A 133 -1.85 -12.53 -9.94
N ASP A 134 -0.66 -13.16 -9.97
CA ASP A 134 -0.28 -14.07 -11.04
C ASP A 134 -0.90 -15.45 -10.81
N ASP A 135 -1.83 -15.87 -11.66
CA ASP A 135 -2.51 -17.15 -11.64
C ASP A 135 -1.58 -18.35 -11.91
N THR A 136 -0.41 -18.10 -12.46
CA THR A 136 0.62 -19.14 -12.62
C THR A 136 1.34 -19.45 -11.30
N ILE A 137 1.29 -18.55 -10.34
CA ILE A 137 1.86 -18.70 -8.99
C ILE A 137 0.76 -19.15 -8.02
N PHE A 138 -0.40 -18.48 -8.06
CA PHE A 138 -1.56 -18.77 -7.21
C PHE A 138 -2.49 -19.73 -7.94
N THR A 139 -2.13 -21.02 -7.95
CA THR A 139 -2.81 -22.03 -8.76
C THR A 139 -4.16 -22.50 -8.21
N GLU A 140 -4.41 -22.32 -6.90
CA GLU A 140 -5.68 -22.72 -6.29
C GLU A 140 -6.77 -21.64 -6.47
N THR A 141 -6.44 -20.40 -6.20
CA THR A 141 -7.36 -19.27 -6.42
C THR A 141 -6.62 -17.93 -6.44
N THR A 142 -7.07 -17.03 -7.29
CA THR A 142 -6.70 -15.61 -7.28
C THR A 142 -7.87 -14.73 -6.81
N VAL A 143 -9.03 -15.33 -6.53
CA VAL A 143 -10.25 -14.59 -6.14
C VAL A 143 -10.15 -14.15 -4.69
N TYR A 144 -10.27 -12.84 -4.48
CA TYR A 144 -10.25 -12.26 -3.15
C TYR A 144 -11.57 -12.51 -2.40
N ASP A 145 -11.43 -12.89 -1.13
CA ASP A 145 -12.53 -13.04 -0.18
C ASP A 145 -12.67 -11.74 0.62
N PHE A 146 -13.82 -11.06 0.46
CA PHE A 146 -14.09 -9.78 1.10
C PHE A 146 -14.05 -9.85 2.62
N ASP A 147 -14.64 -10.88 3.22
CA ASP A 147 -14.69 -11.01 4.69
C ASP A 147 -13.32 -11.31 5.28
N VAL A 148 -12.50 -12.10 4.59
CA VAL A 148 -11.11 -12.35 5.00
C VAL A 148 -10.31 -11.05 4.98
N LEU A 149 -10.41 -10.25 3.91
CA LEU A 149 -9.76 -8.96 3.81
C LEU A 149 -10.25 -7.98 4.88
N LYS A 150 -11.57 -7.88 5.05
CA LYS A 150 -12.21 -7.02 6.06
C LYS A 150 -11.69 -7.32 7.47
N ARG A 151 -11.59 -8.60 7.83
CA ARG A 151 -11.06 -9.01 9.14
C ARG A 151 -9.60 -8.58 9.30
N ARG A 152 -8.75 -8.83 8.29
CA ARG A 152 -7.33 -8.48 8.34
C ARG A 152 -7.09 -6.97 8.36
N LEU A 153 -7.81 -6.22 7.56
CA LEU A 153 -7.72 -4.76 7.54
C LEU A 153 -8.21 -4.15 8.86
N ARG A 154 -9.22 -4.76 9.50
CA ARG A 154 -9.69 -4.36 10.84
C ARG A 154 -8.59 -4.55 11.90
N GLU A 155 -7.89 -5.68 11.90
CA GLU A 155 -6.75 -5.91 12.78
C GLU A 155 -5.66 -4.84 12.60
N MET A 156 -5.36 -4.47 11.36
CA MET A 156 -4.37 -3.44 11.04
C MET A 156 -4.83 -2.04 11.48
N ALA A 157 -6.07 -1.66 11.20
CA ALA A 157 -6.64 -0.40 11.65
C ALA A 157 -6.59 -0.29 13.18
N PHE A 158 -6.94 -1.36 13.89
CA PHE A 158 -6.90 -1.41 15.36
C PHE A 158 -5.50 -1.15 15.94
N LEU A 159 -4.46 -1.70 15.30
CA LEU A 159 -3.07 -1.51 15.73
C LEU A 159 -2.51 -0.11 15.43
N THR A 160 -3.18 0.66 14.56
CA THR A 160 -2.68 1.96 14.11
C THR A 160 -3.66 3.06 14.48
N LYS A 161 -3.42 3.71 15.61
CA LYS A 161 -4.29 4.79 16.10
C LYS A 161 -4.40 5.94 15.09
N GLY A 162 -5.62 6.31 14.73
CA GLY A 162 -5.92 7.42 13.83
C GLY A 162 -5.89 7.07 12.35
N LEU A 163 -5.67 5.80 12.00
CA LEU A 163 -5.78 5.32 10.64
C LEU A 163 -7.23 4.90 10.33
N ARG A 164 -7.74 5.39 9.21
CA ARG A 164 -9.00 4.97 8.62
C ARG A 164 -8.73 4.12 7.39
N ILE A 165 -9.29 2.92 7.33
CA ILE A 165 -9.24 2.06 6.15
C ILE A 165 -10.64 1.90 5.59
N ILE A 166 -10.81 2.13 4.31
CA ILE A 166 -12.05 1.93 3.57
C ILE A 166 -11.85 0.72 2.68
N LEU A 167 -12.70 -0.28 2.80
CA LEU A 167 -12.68 -1.46 1.93
C LEU A 167 -13.93 -1.47 1.05
N ARG A 168 -13.74 -1.56 -0.27
CA ARG A 168 -14.81 -1.68 -1.28
C ARG A 168 -14.64 -2.93 -2.11
N ASP A 169 -15.76 -3.54 -2.47
CA ASP A 169 -15.81 -4.62 -3.46
C ASP A 169 -16.70 -4.19 -4.62
N ASN A 170 -16.10 -3.82 -5.74
CA ASN A 170 -16.85 -3.40 -6.94
C ASN A 170 -17.51 -4.57 -7.66
N ARG A 171 -17.22 -5.82 -7.27
CA ARG A 171 -17.89 -7.01 -7.82
C ARG A 171 -19.28 -7.20 -7.22
N THR A 172 -19.50 -6.76 -5.97
CA THR A 172 -20.73 -6.95 -5.18
C THR A 172 -21.35 -5.65 -4.68
N GLU A 173 -20.72 -4.49 -4.97
CA GLU A 173 -21.11 -3.17 -4.49
C GLU A 173 -21.07 -3.03 -2.95
N GLU A 174 -20.23 -3.79 -2.27
CA GLU A 174 -20.07 -3.73 -0.82
C GLU A 174 -19.00 -2.72 -0.41
N GLU A 175 -19.31 -1.92 0.62
CA GLU A 175 -18.36 -0.97 1.22
C GLU A 175 -18.34 -1.08 2.74
N THR A 176 -17.15 -0.97 3.34
CA THR A 176 -16.97 -0.94 4.80
C THR A 176 -15.88 0.05 5.17
N SER A 177 -16.13 0.89 6.19
CA SER A 177 -15.14 1.79 6.80
C SER A 177 -14.66 1.22 8.13
N LEU A 178 -13.36 1.13 8.32
CA LEU A 178 -12.69 0.58 9.50
C LEU A 178 -11.84 1.68 10.14
N GLU A 179 -12.13 2.06 11.38
CA GLU A 179 -11.42 3.12 12.08
C GLU A 179 -10.56 2.57 13.22
N GLY A 180 -9.35 3.10 13.35
CA GLY A 180 -8.44 2.74 14.43
C GLY A 180 -8.90 3.30 15.77
N GLY A 181 -9.07 2.44 16.77
CA GLY A 181 -9.32 2.83 18.15
C GLY A 181 -10.73 2.66 18.71
N SER A 182 -11.71 2.14 17.96
CA SER A 182 -13.01 1.78 18.53
C SER A 182 -13.02 0.30 18.98
N VAL A 183 -13.05 0.13 20.30
CA VAL A 183 -13.37 -1.16 20.91
C VAL A 183 -14.88 -1.32 20.85
N VAL A 184 -15.43 -2.01 19.87
CA VAL A 184 -16.68 -2.78 20.05
C VAL A 184 -16.73 -3.91 19.02
N ASP A 185 -17.03 -5.08 19.59
CA ASP A 185 -17.40 -6.34 18.99
C ASP A 185 -16.30 -7.35 18.67
N SER A 186 -15.90 -7.98 19.80
CA SER A 186 -15.51 -9.38 19.81
C SER A 186 -16.76 -10.22 19.54
N VAL A 187 -16.83 -10.95 18.43
CA VAL A 187 -17.48 -12.28 18.38
C VAL A 187 -17.03 -13.04 17.13
N ALA A 188 -16.63 -14.28 17.42
CA ALA A 188 -16.64 -15.49 16.63
C ALA A 188 -15.57 -15.67 15.54
N ALA A 189 -14.62 -16.45 15.97
CA ALA A 189 -13.87 -17.38 15.16
C ALA A 189 -14.82 -18.40 14.53
N GLU A 190 -14.45 -18.83 13.37
CA GLU A 190 -14.58 -20.16 12.76
C GLU A 190 -14.99 -20.10 11.30
N ALA A 191 -14.05 -20.39 10.43
CA ALA A 191 -14.16 -21.49 9.49
C ALA A 191 -12.84 -21.66 8.74
N MET A 192 -12.25 -22.81 8.94
CA MET A 192 -11.03 -23.29 8.29
C MET A 192 -11.25 -23.47 6.78
N SER A 193 -10.37 -22.91 5.96
CA SER A 193 -9.93 -23.52 4.72
C SER A 193 -8.59 -22.93 4.31
N THR A 194 -7.61 -23.83 4.12
CA THR A 194 -6.23 -23.65 3.64
C THR A 194 -5.50 -22.39 4.14
N GLU A 195 -4.94 -22.48 5.35
CA GLU A 195 -4.21 -21.40 6.04
C GLU A 195 -3.01 -20.86 5.25
N HIS A 196 -2.45 -21.63 4.34
CA HIS A 196 -1.19 -21.26 3.68
C HIS A 196 -1.39 -20.18 2.60
N GLU A 197 -2.42 -20.27 1.77
CA GLU A 197 -2.68 -19.31 0.68
C GLU A 197 -3.36 -18.03 1.17
N LYS A 198 -4.29 -18.18 2.11
CA LYS A 198 -4.89 -17.02 2.80
C LYS A 198 -3.83 -16.18 3.52
N LYS A 199 -2.79 -16.83 4.04
CA LYS A 199 -1.64 -16.18 4.65
C LYS A 199 -0.80 -15.42 3.63
N GLN A 200 -0.54 -16.00 2.46
CA GLN A 200 0.24 -15.34 1.39
C GLN A 200 -0.47 -14.10 0.82
N ILE A 201 -1.76 -14.19 0.51
CA ILE A 201 -2.54 -13.03 0.01
C ILE A 201 -2.66 -11.94 1.09
N SER A 202 -2.86 -12.33 2.35
CA SER A 202 -2.88 -11.40 3.48
C SER A 202 -1.52 -10.70 3.68
N GLU A 203 -0.43 -11.44 3.54
CA GLU A 203 0.94 -10.88 3.61
C GLU A 203 1.21 -9.94 2.44
N LEU A 204 0.69 -10.22 1.23
CA LEU A 204 0.74 -9.35 0.06
C LEU A 204 0.06 -7.99 0.33
N LEU A 205 -1.18 -8.01 0.80
CA LEU A 205 -1.92 -6.79 1.13
C LEU A 205 -1.31 -6.04 2.29
N GLN A 206 -0.91 -6.76 3.34
CA GLN A 206 -0.22 -6.19 4.49
C GLN A 206 1.09 -5.52 4.08
N SER A 207 1.79 -6.05 3.10
CA SER A 207 3.02 -5.51 2.57
C SER A 207 2.81 -4.23 1.77
N CYS A 208 1.77 -4.14 0.94
CA CYS A 208 1.40 -2.92 0.26
C CYS A 208 0.99 -1.82 1.25
N LEU A 209 0.11 -2.15 2.20
CA LEU A 209 -0.40 -1.21 3.20
C LEU A 209 0.69 -0.72 4.17
N LEU A 210 1.65 -1.58 4.54
CA LEU A 210 2.75 -1.21 5.43
C LEU A 210 3.78 -0.30 4.79
N TYR A 211 3.84 -0.26 3.45
CA TYR A 211 4.69 0.70 2.74
C TYR A 211 4.08 2.09 2.76
N THR A 212 2.77 2.20 2.81
CA THR A 212 1.99 3.43 2.83
C THR A 212 1.61 3.89 4.23
N SER A 213 1.78 3.02 5.25
CA SER A 213 1.39 3.32 6.64
C SER A 213 2.17 4.48 7.27
N PRO A 214 1.49 5.31 8.08
CA PRO A 214 2.06 6.51 8.68
C PRO A 214 3.15 6.20 9.70
N SER A 215 4.08 7.11 9.76
CA SER A 215 5.15 7.20 10.76
C SER A 215 4.65 7.78 12.05
#